data_bb4555979a7c27a1ef8f187448c0d9d2
#
_entry.id   bb4555979a7c27a1ef8f187448c0d9d2
#
_cell.length_a   1.000
_cell.length_b   1.000
_cell.length_c   1.000
_cell.angle_alpha   90.00
_cell.angle_beta   90.00
_cell.angle_gamma   90.00
#
_symmetry.space_group_name_H-M   'P 1'
#
loop_
_entity.id
_entity.type
_entity.pdbx_description
1 polymer ?
#
loop_
_entity_poly.entity_id
_entity_poly.type
_entity_poly.pdbx_seq_one_letter_code
_entity_poly.pdbx_strand_id
1 'polypeptide(L)'
;MGWHDTSEPLTTKAIEDGHWTFVSQQIKTVAKKPVAQGYRNTDPRVMEQNLQDGKMDVVAGLRYSIADPALPRKVMEDRTCDMRLCIVCCRCLDDVVSQGKPLNYCGVNPRLGEELDHEAFPQASKRKKVMVVGSGPAGINAALTAAQRGHAVDLYEEGPRLGGCVKMSSIFSPYHERYLDYLLTQVKQHPQITVHLKTKVTPETVRQAKPDAAIVAVGGKPLGLDVPGADGKNVVSSHDFLEMINGHKPAGKRGAFNSFMWGAGSLFLSMYYTPSFARTMTEKSPWPISRNVAIIGGGLPGCEFGHLCMETGRTTAIIEERKKVGFDVGGSDRFGLISSFKQAENVEMYPLTRVTAITEEGVRAVQTTPEGDMELFIPAKTVAITLGLAENHDLGEACKPLVDEVYLVGDCETPGRIADATKMGYRAACAL
;
A
#
# COMPACT_ATOMS: atom_id res chain seq x y z
N MET A 1 -29.99 -0.96 9.27
CA MET A 1 -28.55 -0.70 9.48
C MET A 1 -28.16 0.43 8.55
N GLY A 2 -28.12 1.65 9.07
CA GLY A 2 -27.72 2.83 8.34
C GLY A 2 -26.20 2.95 8.35
N TRP A 3 -25.63 3.29 7.21
CA TRP A 3 -24.21 3.57 7.02
C TRP A 3 -23.63 4.61 8.00
N HIS A 4 -24.46 5.53 8.48
CA HIS A 4 -24.09 6.62 9.39
C HIS A 4 -24.41 6.36 10.87
N ASP A 5 -25.18 5.31 11.18
CA ASP A 5 -25.78 5.12 12.50
C ASP A 5 -25.18 3.92 13.27
N THR A 6 -24.16 3.26 12.70
CA THR A 6 -23.50 2.13 13.36
C THR A 6 -22.09 2.50 13.78
N SER A 7 -21.71 2.16 14.99
CA SER A 7 -20.34 2.25 15.50
C SER A 7 -19.37 1.31 14.73
N GLU A 8 -19.91 0.30 14.03
CA GLU A 8 -19.15 -0.66 13.25
C GLU A 8 -19.31 -0.40 11.76
N PRO A 9 -18.24 -0.03 11.04
CA PRO A 9 -18.28 0.18 9.60
C PRO A 9 -18.49 -1.15 8.87
N LEU A 10 -19.51 -1.22 8.02
CA LEU A 10 -19.97 -2.46 7.37
C LEU A 10 -18.90 -3.16 6.50
N THR A 11 -17.89 -2.44 6.02
CA THR A 11 -17.11 -2.89 4.87
C THR A 11 -15.63 -2.65 4.93
N THR A 12 -15.12 -1.99 5.98
CA THR A 12 -13.73 -1.58 6.10
C THR A 12 -12.80 -2.72 6.54
N LYS A 13 -11.50 -2.48 6.49
CA LYS A 13 -10.48 -3.45 6.95
C LYS A 13 -10.53 -3.74 8.46
N ALA A 14 -11.16 -2.87 9.24
CA ALA A 14 -11.39 -3.09 10.68
C ALA A 14 -12.38 -4.23 10.98
N ILE A 15 -13.14 -4.68 9.96
CA ILE A 15 -14.10 -5.78 10.09
C ILE A 15 -13.58 -7.00 9.34
N GLU A 16 -13.57 -8.14 9.98
CA GLU A 16 -13.10 -9.41 9.39
C GLU A 16 -14.01 -9.94 8.27
N ASP A 17 -13.44 -10.77 7.40
CA ASP A 17 -14.22 -11.49 6.40
C ASP A 17 -15.23 -12.42 7.08
N GLY A 18 -16.48 -12.40 6.60
CA GLY A 18 -17.55 -13.22 7.17
C GLY A 18 -18.15 -12.69 8.46
N HIS A 19 -17.71 -11.56 9.01
CA HIS A 19 -18.20 -11.00 10.28
C HIS A 19 -19.74 -10.94 10.36
N TRP A 20 -20.39 -10.50 9.29
CA TRP A 20 -21.87 -10.31 9.27
C TRP A 20 -22.68 -11.60 9.05
N THR A 21 -22.05 -12.76 9.00
CA THR A 21 -22.76 -14.03 8.78
C THR A 21 -23.68 -14.43 9.92
N PHE A 22 -23.46 -13.90 11.13
CA PHE A 22 -24.37 -14.12 12.25
C PHE A 22 -25.80 -13.61 11.95
N VAL A 23 -25.95 -12.54 11.14
CA VAL A 23 -27.26 -12.00 10.74
C VAL A 23 -27.97 -13.00 9.84
N SER A 24 -27.31 -13.54 8.80
CA SER A 24 -27.90 -14.55 7.92
C SER A 24 -28.21 -15.84 8.66
N GLN A 25 -27.35 -16.24 9.60
CA GLN A 25 -27.57 -17.42 10.44
C GLN A 25 -28.85 -17.28 11.28
N GLN A 26 -29.09 -16.13 11.88
CA GLN A 26 -30.33 -15.86 12.60
C GLN A 26 -31.58 -15.85 11.66
N ILE A 27 -31.45 -15.25 10.49
CA ILE A 27 -32.53 -15.24 9.48
C ILE A 27 -32.87 -16.67 9.04
N LYS A 28 -31.89 -17.56 8.87
CA LYS A 28 -32.10 -18.96 8.46
C LYS A 28 -32.93 -19.75 9.46
N THR A 29 -32.97 -19.38 10.73
CA THR A 29 -33.83 -20.10 11.70
C THR A 29 -35.32 -19.99 11.42
N VAL A 30 -35.72 -18.96 10.66
CA VAL A 30 -37.13 -18.70 10.35
C VAL A 30 -37.42 -18.66 8.83
N ALA A 31 -36.41 -18.54 8.01
CA ALA A 31 -36.56 -18.45 6.56
C ALA A 31 -36.98 -19.78 5.95
N LYS A 32 -37.95 -19.74 5.04
CA LYS A 32 -38.39 -20.90 4.26
C LYS A 32 -37.77 -20.95 2.85
N LYS A 33 -36.91 -20.02 2.55
CA LYS A 33 -36.22 -19.90 1.24
C LYS A 33 -34.74 -19.71 1.48
N PRO A 34 -33.90 -19.97 0.47
CA PRO A 34 -32.45 -19.75 0.58
C PRO A 34 -32.11 -18.31 1.00
N VAL A 35 -31.15 -18.20 1.91
CA VAL A 35 -30.66 -16.93 2.45
C VAL A 35 -29.33 -16.58 1.80
N ALA A 36 -29.28 -15.43 1.13
CA ALA A 36 -28.05 -14.87 0.59
C ALA A 36 -27.45 -13.86 1.56
N GLN A 37 -26.14 -13.94 1.80
CA GLN A 37 -25.43 -13.01 2.66
C GLN A 37 -24.40 -12.22 1.86
N GLY A 38 -24.51 -10.88 1.92
CA GLY A 38 -23.54 -9.90 1.42
C GLY A 38 -22.59 -9.42 2.52
N TYR A 39 -21.85 -8.37 2.20
CA TYR A 39 -20.87 -7.68 3.07
C TYR A 39 -19.70 -8.54 3.55
N ARG A 40 -18.52 -7.99 3.42
CA ARG A 40 -17.25 -8.60 3.89
C ARG A 40 -17.03 -10.07 3.45
N ASN A 41 -17.48 -10.40 2.25
CA ASN A 41 -17.11 -11.61 1.55
C ASN A 41 -16.02 -11.26 0.54
N THR A 42 -14.74 -11.44 0.90
CA THR A 42 -13.60 -11.14 0.03
C THR A 42 -12.59 -12.29 -0.08
N ASP A 43 -12.70 -13.30 0.77
CA ASP A 43 -11.87 -14.50 0.75
C ASP A 43 -12.75 -15.74 0.47
N PRO A 44 -12.55 -16.46 -0.65
CA PRO A 44 -13.31 -17.64 -0.99
C PRO A 44 -13.25 -18.75 0.06
N ARG A 45 -12.14 -18.87 0.80
CA ARG A 45 -11.99 -19.88 1.85
C ARG A 45 -12.95 -19.61 3.02
N VAL A 46 -13.11 -18.35 3.40
CA VAL A 46 -14.08 -17.93 4.42
C VAL A 46 -15.51 -18.08 3.92
N MET A 47 -15.75 -17.77 2.63
CA MET A 47 -17.06 -17.96 2.00
C MET A 47 -17.48 -19.43 2.03
N GLU A 48 -16.61 -20.33 1.62
CA GLU A 48 -16.85 -21.77 1.62
C GLU A 48 -17.10 -22.30 3.04
N GLN A 49 -16.28 -21.91 4.00
CA GLN A 49 -16.46 -22.31 5.40
C GLN A 49 -17.83 -21.87 5.94
N ASN A 50 -18.28 -20.66 5.62
CA ASN A 50 -19.56 -20.17 6.07
C ASN A 50 -20.76 -20.86 5.40
N LEU A 51 -20.60 -21.34 4.16
CA LEU A 51 -21.58 -22.21 3.49
C LEU A 51 -21.65 -23.58 4.17
N GLN A 52 -20.51 -24.22 4.43
CA GLN A 52 -20.41 -25.50 5.10
C GLN A 52 -20.96 -25.47 6.53
N ASP A 53 -20.72 -24.38 7.25
CA ASP A 53 -21.26 -24.15 8.60
C ASP A 53 -22.78 -23.85 8.58
N GLY A 54 -23.40 -23.78 7.42
CA GLY A 54 -24.82 -23.50 7.28
C GLY A 54 -25.24 -22.08 7.67
N LYS A 55 -24.29 -21.12 7.71
CA LYS A 55 -24.59 -19.73 8.09
C LYS A 55 -25.33 -18.95 6.98
N MET A 56 -25.21 -19.40 5.75
CA MET A 56 -25.89 -18.86 4.56
C MET A 56 -26.06 -19.97 3.53
N ASP A 57 -26.90 -19.77 2.53
CA ASP A 57 -27.10 -20.69 1.40
C ASP A 57 -26.43 -20.18 0.13
N VAL A 58 -26.31 -18.85 0.00
CA VAL A 58 -25.73 -18.17 -1.17
C VAL A 58 -24.79 -17.07 -0.71
N VAL A 59 -23.59 -17.04 -1.29
CA VAL A 59 -22.65 -15.93 -1.13
C VAL A 59 -23.05 -14.81 -2.09
N ALA A 60 -23.35 -13.64 -1.55
CA ALA A 60 -23.52 -12.42 -2.31
C ALA A 60 -22.34 -11.47 -2.06
N GLY A 61 -22.03 -10.62 -3.03
CA GLY A 61 -21.00 -9.59 -2.85
C GLY A 61 -20.54 -8.98 -4.17
N LEU A 62 -20.06 -7.76 -4.09
CA LEU A 62 -19.61 -6.99 -5.25
C LEU A 62 -18.09 -6.92 -5.35
N ARG A 63 -17.41 -6.68 -4.23
CA ARG A 63 -15.98 -6.34 -4.25
C ARG A 63 -15.06 -7.46 -4.71
N TYR A 64 -15.40 -8.71 -4.44
CA TYR A 64 -14.62 -9.83 -4.97
C TYR A 64 -14.73 -9.93 -6.49
N SER A 65 -15.91 -9.65 -7.06
CA SER A 65 -16.11 -9.63 -8.52
C SER A 65 -15.44 -8.43 -9.18
N ILE A 66 -15.44 -7.26 -8.52
CA ILE A 66 -14.68 -6.09 -8.97
C ILE A 66 -13.17 -6.41 -8.99
N ALA A 67 -12.67 -7.05 -7.93
CA ALA A 67 -11.25 -7.39 -7.81
C ALA A 67 -10.84 -8.45 -8.83
N ASP A 68 -11.64 -9.51 -8.98
CA ASP A 68 -11.40 -10.61 -9.92
C ASP A 68 -12.72 -11.10 -10.53
N PRO A 69 -13.09 -10.63 -11.71
CA PRO A 69 -14.32 -11.09 -12.39
C PRO A 69 -14.35 -12.61 -12.67
N ALA A 70 -13.16 -13.24 -12.77
CA ALA A 70 -13.02 -14.68 -13.00
C ALA A 70 -12.97 -15.49 -11.70
N LEU A 71 -13.12 -14.88 -10.51
CA LEU A 71 -12.97 -15.55 -9.22
C LEU A 71 -13.83 -16.82 -9.11
N PRO A 72 -15.14 -16.84 -9.46
CA PRO A 72 -15.93 -18.06 -9.35
C PRO A 72 -15.37 -19.20 -10.20
N ARG A 73 -14.92 -18.91 -11.43
CA ARG A 73 -14.30 -19.91 -12.30
C ARG A 73 -13.00 -20.43 -11.71
N LYS A 74 -12.14 -19.53 -11.17
CA LYS A 74 -10.87 -19.93 -10.54
C LYS A 74 -11.08 -20.80 -9.31
N VAL A 75 -12.13 -20.55 -8.52
CA VAL A 75 -12.54 -21.41 -7.40
C VAL A 75 -12.93 -22.80 -7.90
N MET A 76 -13.77 -22.88 -8.94
CA MET A 76 -14.20 -24.16 -9.53
C MET A 76 -13.05 -24.98 -10.14
N GLU A 77 -12.00 -24.30 -10.62
CA GLU A 77 -10.80 -24.89 -11.22
C GLU A 77 -9.68 -25.11 -10.20
N ASP A 78 -9.91 -24.87 -8.91
CA ASP A 78 -8.92 -24.94 -7.81
C ASP A 78 -7.65 -24.10 -8.06
N ARG A 79 -7.81 -22.97 -8.74
CA ARG A 79 -6.72 -22.04 -9.08
C ARG A 79 -6.52 -20.99 -7.98
N THR A 80 -6.31 -21.43 -6.75
CA THR A 80 -6.26 -20.55 -5.58
C THR A 80 -5.11 -19.54 -5.60
N CYS A 81 -3.94 -19.94 -6.12
CA CYS A 81 -2.77 -19.05 -6.25
C CYS A 81 -2.92 -17.98 -7.33
N ASP A 82 -3.92 -18.08 -8.20
CA ASP A 82 -4.18 -17.20 -9.32
C ASP A 82 -5.34 -16.21 -9.03
N MET A 83 -5.90 -16.27 -7.83
CA MET A 83 -7.00 -15.39 -7.42
C MET A 83 -6.49 -14.02 -7.02
N ARG A 84 -7.07 -12.98 -7.63
CA ARG A 84 -6.81 -11.59 -7.29
C ARG A 84 -7.79 -11.10 -6.23
N LEU A 85 -7.48 -11.32 -4.97
CA LEU A 85 -8.38 -11.02 -3.86
C LEU A 85 -8.48 -9.51 -3.58
N CYS A 86 -9.66 -9.08 -3.17
CA CYS A 86 -9.90 -7.70 -2.74
C CYS A 86 -9.04 -7.37 -1.50
N ILE A 87 -8.32 -6.24 -1.55
CA ILE A 87 -7.49 -5.73 -0.43
C ILE A 87 -8.24 -4.81 0.53
N VAL A 88 -9.54 -4.70 0.39
CA VAL A 88 -10.41 -3.91 1.27
C VAL A 88 -9.98 -2.44 1.41
N CYS A 89 -9.35 -1.87 0.39
CA CYS A 89 -8.90 -0.47 0.38
C CYS A 89 -10.05 0.55 0.23
N CYS A 90 -11.27 0.10 0.06
CA CYS A 90 -12.50 0.89 -0.09
C CYS A 90 -12.47 1.95 -1.21
N ARG A 91 -11.45 2.01 -2.08
CA ARG A 91 -11.34 3.03 -3.14
C ARG A 91 -12.59 3.05 -4.04
N CYS A 92 -13.04 1.88 -4.49
CA CYS A 92 -14.25 1.75 -5.31
C CYS A 92 -15.49 2.31 -4.62
N LEU A 93 -15.59 2.16 -3.31
CA LEU A 93 -16.69 2.64 -2.51
C LEU A 93 -16.61 4.16 -2.29
N ASP A 94 -15.43 4.66 -1.98
CA ASP A 94 -15.18 6.09 -1.79
C ASP A 94 -15.46 6.88 -3.06
N ASP A 95 -15.03 6.37 -4.23
CA ASP A 95 -15.29 7.03 -5.52
C ASP A 95 -16.79 7.14 -5.80
N VAL A 96 -17.55 6.05 -5.64
CA VAL A 96 -18.99 6.02 -5.93
C VAL A 96 -19.81 6.74 -4.86
N VAL A 97 -19.62 6.41 -3.60
CA VAL A 97 -20.50 6.88 -2.51
C VAL A 97 -20.10 8.25 -2.00
N SER A 98 -18.78 8.47 -1.78
CA SER A 98 -18.33 9.71 -1.15
C SER A 98 -18.09 10.82 -2.15
N GLN A 99 -17.76 10.49 -3.41
CA GLN A 99 -17.39 11.47 -4.43
C GLN A 99 -18.34 11.52 -5.63
N GLY A 100 -19.30 10.60 -5.74
CA GLY A 100 -20.21 10.51 -6.88
C GLY A 100 -19.51 10.26 -8.22
N LYS A 101 -18.31 9.67 -8.18
CA LYS A 101 -17.50 9.37 -9.36
C LYS A 101 -17.85 8.00 -9.95
N PRO A 102 -17.58 7.77 -11.23
CA PRO A 102 -17.70 6.45 -11.82
C PRO A 102 -16.80 5.41 -11.14
N LEU A 103 -17.20 4.14 -11.16
CA LEU A 103 -16.46 3.01 -10.63
C LEU A 103 -15.31 2.63 -11.59
N ASN A 104 -14.21 3.39 -11.56
CA ASN A 104 -13.11 3.24 -12.52
C ASN A 104 -11.79 2.78 -11.88
N TYR A 105 -11.71 2.71 -10.55
CA TYR A 105 -10.49 2.37 -9.84
C TYR A 105 -10.68 1.22 -8.86
N CYS A 106 -9.82 0.22 -8.97
CA CYS A 106 -9.66 -0.84 -7.98
C CYS A 106 -8.19 -0.98 -7.62
N GLY A 107 -7.89 -1.21 -6.34
CA GLY A 107 -6.52 -1.39 -5.85
C GLY A 107 -5.78 -2.54 -6.51
N VAL A 108 -6.50 -3.55 -6.97
CA VAL A 108 -5.90 -4.79 -7.51
C VAL A 108 -6.29 -5.09 -8.96
N ASN A 109 -7.44 -4.57 -9.44
CA ASN A 109 -7.90 -4.79 -10.81
C ASN A 109 -7.63 -3.56 -11.68
N PRO A 110 -6.59 -3.57 -12.54
CA PRO A 110 -6.25 -2.44 -13.38
C PRO A 110 -7.29 -2.16 -14.48
N ARG A 111 -8.07 -3.18 -14.90
CA ARG A 111 -9.02 -3.08 -16.01
C ARG A 111 -10.36 -2.47 -15.63
N LEU A 112 -10.65 -2.32 -14.33
CA LEU A 112 -11.96 -1.83 -13.89
C LEU A 112 -12.34 -0.52 -14.59
N GLY A 113 -13.51 -0.50 -15.24
CA GLY A 113 -14.04 0.63 -16.00
C GLY A 113 -13.45 0.80 -17.40
N GLU A 114 -12.60 -0.11 -17.87
CA GLU A 114 -12.00 -0.12 -19.21
C GLU A 114 -12.15 -1.49 -19.89
N GLU A 115 -13.13 -2.29 -19.42
CA GLU A 115 -13.33 -3.65 -19.91
C GLU A 115 -13.72 -3.68 -21.39
N LEU A 116 -14.51 -2.72 -21.84
CA LEU A 116 -14.98 -2.64 -23.24
C LEU A 116 -13.89 -2.13 -24.18
N ASP A 117 -13.00 -1.27 -23.70
CA ASP A 117 -11.90 -0.72 -24.50
C ASP A 117 -10.84 -1.79 -24.82
N HIS A 118 -10.78 -2.82 -23.97
CA HIS A 118 -9.79 -3.90 -24.07
C HIS A 118 -10.42 -5.28 -23.84
N GLU A 119 -11.58 -5.54 -24.44
CA GLU A 119 -12.36 -6.77 -24.21
C GLU A 119 -11.56 -8.05 -24.42
N ALA A 120 -10.67 -8.08 -25.43
CA ALA A 120 -9.90 -9.25 -25.78
C ALA A 120 -8.42 -9.19 -25.39
N PHE A 121 -7.94 -8.20 -24.62
CA PHE A 121 -6.51 -7.91 -24.53
C PHE A 121 -5.85 -7.98 -25.91
N PRO A 122 -6.03 -6.98 -26.76
CA PRO A 122 -5.58 -7.05 -28.14
C PRO A 122 -4.07 -7.30 -28.15
N GLN A 123 -3.66 -8.37 -28.84
CA GLN A 123 -2.26 -8.63 -29.07
C GLN A 123 -1.66 -7.41 -29.77
N ALA A 124 -0.46 -7.03 -29.39
CA ALA A 124 0.21 -5.92 -30.01
C ALA A 124 0.45 -6.22 -31.51
N SER A 125 0.22 -5.23 -32.38
CA SER A 125 0.46 -5.36 -33.81
C SER A 125 1.94 -5.62 -34.14
N LYS A 126 2.83 -5.11 -33.29
CA LYS A 126 4.27 -5.33 -33.34
C LYS A 126 4.80 -5.69 -31.95
N ARG A 127 5.51 -6.81 -31.85
CA ARG A 127 6.19 -7.20 -30.62
C ARG A 127 7.35 -6.25 -30.36
N LYS A 128 7.38 -5.66 -29.16
CA LYS A 128 8.45 -4.79 -28.66
C LYS A 128 9.25 -5.47 -27.57
N LYS A 129 10.49 -5.02 -27.40
CA LYS A 129 11.31 -5.26 -26.22
C LYS A 129 11.06 -4.11 -25.25
N VAL A 130 10.37 -4.39 -24.16
CA VAL A 130 9.94 -3.39 -23.17
C VAL A 130 10.81 -3.47 -21.94
N MET A 131 11.45 -2.37 -21.58
CA MET A 131 12.14 -2.22 -20.30
C MET A 131 11.18 -1.65 -19.28
N VAL A 132 10.96 -2.35 -18.17
CA VAL A 132 10.21 -1.84 -17.01
C VAL A 132 11.17 -1.64 -15.86
N VAL A 133 11.24 -0.43 -15.32
CA VAL A 133 12.18 -0.06 -14.23
C VAL A 133 11.42 0.21 -12.95
N GLY A 134 11.63 -0.63 -11.95
CA GLY A 134 10.93 -0.63 -10.67
C GLY A 134 9.80 -1.66 -10.62
N SER A 135 9.74 -2.38 -9.53
CA SER A 135 8.84 -3.51 -9.32
C SER A 135 7.74 -3.24 -8.27
N GLY A 136 7.35 -1.98 -8.10
CA GLY A 136 6.15 -1.62 -7.35
C GLY A 136 4.87 -2.00 -8.10
N PRO A 137 3.68 -1.70 -7.56
CA PRO A 137 2.39 -2.03 -8.20
C PRO A 137 2.28 -1.52 -9.64
N ALA A 138 2.77 -0.31 -9.91
CA ALA A 138 2.76 0.27 -11.25
C ALA A 138 3.62 -0.55 -12.22
N GLY A 139 4.88 -0.81 -11.87
CA GLY A 139 5.82 -1.54 -12.71
C GLY A 139 5.40 -2.98 -12.95
N ILE A 140 4.96 -3.71 -11.93
CA ILE A 140 4.50 -5.09 -12.10
C ILE A 140 3.25 -5.16 -12.97
N ASN A 141 2.25 -4.28 -12.75
CA ASN A 141 1.06 -4.28 -13.63
C ASN A 141 1.40 -3.87 -15.07
N ALA A 142 2.35 -2.96 -15.27
CA ALA A 142 2.85 -2.64 -16.59
C ALA A 142 3.53 -3.86 -17.24
N ALA A 143 4.41 -4.55 -16.52
CA ALA A 143 5.10 -5.75 -17.02
C ALA A 143 4.13 -6.87 -17.37
N LEU A 144 3.17 -7.17 -16.50
CA LEU A 144 2.14 -8.19 -16.73
C LEU A 144 1.27 -7.85 -17.95
N THR A 145 0.83 -6.60 -18.06
CA THR A 145 -0.02 -6.15 -19.17
C THR A 145 0.74 -6.19 -20.48
N ALA A 146 1.98 -5.71 -20.53
CA ALA A 146 2.83 -5.76 -21.72
C ALA A 146 3.10 -7.21 -22.16
N ALA A 147 3.41 -8.11 -21.21
CA ALA A 147 3.61 -9.52 -21.47
C ALA A 147 2.34 -10.21 -22.01
N GLN A 148 1.17 -9.91 -21.43
CA GLN A 148 -0.13 -10.42 -21.90
C GLN A 148 -0.45 -9.96 -23.34
N ARG A 149 0.02 -8.78 -23.75
CA ARG A 149 -0.09 -8.27 -25.12
C ARG A 149 0.96 -8.84 -26.10
N GLY A 150 1.86 -9.72 -25.61
CA GLY A 150 2.84 -10.43 -26.44
C GLY A 150 4.21 -9.76 -26.53
N HIS A 151 4.46 -8.67 -25.79
CA HIS A 151 5.78 -8.04 -25.73
C HIS A 151 6.79 -8.91 -24.95
N ALA A 152 8.09 -8.74 -25.24
CA ALA A 152 9.16 -9.25 -24.38
C ALA A 152 9.50 -8.20 -23.33
N VAL A 153 9.46 -8.58 -22.05
CA VAL A 153 9.58 -7.64 -20.94
C VAL A 153 10.82 -7.95 -20.10
N ASP A 154 11.69 -6.96 -19.94
CA ASP A 154 12.78 -6.96 -18.97
C ASP A 154 12.36 -6.10 -17.76
N LEU A 155 12.08 -6.73 -16.62
CA LEU A 155 11.68 -6.07 -15.37
C LEU A 155 12.89 -5.91 -14.44
N TYR A 156 13.29 -4.67 -14.20
CA TYR A 156 14.45 -4.32 -13.37
C TYR A 156 14.02 -3.87 -11.98
N GLU A 157 14.71 -4.37 -10.96
CA GLU A 157 14.53 -3.99 -9.56
C GLU A 157 15.90 -3.81 -8.89
N GLU A 158 16.14 -2.64 -8.27
CA GLU A 158 17.40 -2.38 -7.57
C GLU A 158 17.56 -3.18 -6.28
N GLY A 159 16.44 -3.52 -5.64
CA GLY A 159 16.41 -4.34 -4.43
C GLY A 159 16.51 -5.84 -4.69
N PRO A 160 16.63 -6.63 -3.62
CA PRO A 160 16.72 -8.10 -3.72
C PRO A 160 15.37 -8.78 -3.95
N ARG A 161 14.25 -8.03 -3.91
CA ARG A 161 12.88 -8.56 -4.01
C ARG A 161 11.95 -7.61 -4.73
N LEU A 162 11.04 -8.17 -5.51
CA LEU A 162 9.93 -7.43 -6.12
C LEU A 162 8.91 -6.94 -5.08
N GLY A 163 8.08 -5.97 -5.45
CA GLY A 163 6.90 -5.51 -4.70
C GLY A 163 6.93 -4.05 -4.26
N GLY A 164 8.06 -3.34 -4.39
CA GLY A 164 8.17 -1.92 -4.03
C GLY A 164 7.64 -1.63 -2.61
N CYS A 165 6.90 -0.54 -2.44
CA CYS A 165 6.32 -0.14 -1.15
C CYS A 165 5.21 -1.09 -0.65
N VAL A 166 4.63 -1.96 -1.50
CA VAL A 166 3.67 -2.96 -1.03
C VAL A 166 4.31 -3.93 -0.04
N LYS A 167 5.61 -4.22 -0.16
CA LYS A 167 6.34 -4.99 0.86
C LYS A 167 6.16 -4.39 2.25
N MET A 168 6.38 -3.09 2.39
CA MET A 168 6.24 -2.39 3.67
C MET A 168 4.78 -2.33 4.11
N SER A 169 3.85 -1.97 3.23
CA SER A 169 2.43 -1.89 3.58
C SER A 169 1.81 -3.25 3.96
N SER A 170 2.41 -4.35 3.50
CA SER A 170 2.03 -5.72 3.91
C SER A 170 2.37 -6.03 5.37
N ILE A 171 3.29 -5.29 5.99
CA ILE A 171 3.54 -5.37 7.44
C ILE A 171 2.33 -4.83 8.20
N PHE A 172 1.72 -3.76 7.71
CA PHE A 172 0.58 -3.11 8.34
C PHE A 172 -0.76 -3.81 8.03
N SER A 173 -0.84 -4.56 6.92
CA SER A 173 -2.10 -5.15 6.47
C SER A 173 -1.92 -6.52 5.82
N PRO A 174 -2.51 -7.59 6.37
CA PRO A 174 -2.56 -8.91 5.73
C PRO A 174 -3.24 -8.88 4.35
N TYR A 175 -4.14 -7.93 4.12
CA TYR A 175 -4.79 -7.76 2.82
C TYR A 175 -3.82 -7.30 1.72
N HIS A 176 -2.84 -6.44 2.06
CA HIS A 176 -1.79 -6.04 1.12
C HIS A 176 -0.82 -7.19 0.84
N GLU A 177 -0.56 -8.06 1.82
CA GLU A 177 0.24 -9.28 1.64
C GLU A 177 -0.39 -10.20 0.58
N ARG A 178 -1.71 -10.41 0.59
CA ARG A 178 -2.43 -11.17 -0.46
C ARG A 178 -2.18 -10.62 -1.87
N TYR A 179 -2.13 -9.31 -1.99
CA TYR A 179 -1.87 -8.66 -3.28
C TYR A 179 -0.40 -8.80 -3.70
N LEU A 180 0.51 -8.67 -2.78
CA LEU A 180 1.93 -8.92 -3.02
C LEU A 180 2.14 -10.35 -3.54
N ASP A 181 1.60 -11.34 -2.85
CA ASP A 181 1.69 -12.76 -3.22
C ASP A 181 1.12 -13.01 -4.62
N TYR A 182 -0.05 -12.42 -4.92
CA TYR A 182 -0.63 -12.48 -6.25
C TYR A 182 0.31 -11.91 -7.31
N LEU A 183 0.83 -10.70 -7.11
CA LEU A 183 1.73 -10.04 -8.05
C LEU A 183 3.00 -10.87 -8.32
N LEU A 184 3.62 -11.39 -7.27
CA LEU A 184 4.81 -12.24 -7.37
C LEU A 184 4.53 -13.54 -8.10
N THR A 185 3.39 -14.16 -7.83
CA THR A 185 2.94 -15.38 -8.51
C THR A 185 2.72 -15.12 -10.00
N GLN A 186 2.04 -14.03 -10.35
CA GLN A 186 1.79 -13.69 -11.76
C GLN A 186 3.09 -13.42 -12.53
N VAL A 187 4.02 -12.66 -11.96
CA VAL A 187 5.33 -12.42 -12.61
C VAL A 187 6.07 -13.73 -12.86
N LYS A 188 6.09 -14.64 -11.87
CA LYS A 188 6.76 -15.94 -11.97
C LYS A 188 6.14 -16.85 -13.04
N GLN A 189 4.83 -16.75 -13.26
CA GLN A 189 4.10 -17.57 -14.23
C GLN A 189 4.20 -17.07 -15.66
N HIS A 190 4.65 -15.82 -15.90
CA HIS A 190 4.74 -15.23 -17.22
C HIS A 190 6.13 -15.44 -17.88
N PRO A 191 6.27 -16.34 -18.86
CA PRO A 191 7.56 -16.65 -19.48
C PRO A 191 8.13 -15.49 -20.33
N GLN A 192 7.28 -14.48 -20.67
CA GLN A 192 7.70 -13.29 -21.41
C GLN A 192 8.38 -12.25 -20.52
N ILE A 193 8.35 -12.42 -19.19
CA ILE A 193 8.96 -11.48 -18.24
C ILE A 193 10.29 -12.04 -17.74
N THR A 194 11.37 -11.35 -18.05
CA THR A 194 12.70 -11.60 -17.47
C THR A 194 12.93 -10.64 -16.32
N VAL A 195 13.21 -11.17 -15.13
CA VAL A 195 13.41 -10.36 -13.92
C VAL A 195 14.90 -10.17 -13.64
N HIS A 196 15.31 -8.90 -13.45
CA HIS A 196 16.67 -8.49 -13.12
C HIS A 196 16.68 -7.85 -11.72
N LEU A 197 16.91 -8.65 -10.68
CA LEU A 197 17.03 -8.18 -9.30
C LEU A 197 18.42 -7.60 -9.02
N LYS A 198 18.51 -6.76 -7.97
CA LYS A 198 19.75 -6.10 -7.53
C LYS A 198 20.41 -5.31 -8.66
N THR A 199 19.60 -4.77 -9.56
CA THR A 199 20.04 -4.10 -10.77
C THR A 199 19.46 -2.70 -10.83
N LYS A 200 20.26 -1.72 -10.45
CA LYS A 200 19.92 -0.31 -10.60
C LYS A 200 20.07 0.11 -12.05
N VAL A 201 18.98 0.56 -12.66
CA VAL A 201 19.01 1.06 -14.04
C VAL A 201 19.59 2.47 -14.07
N THR A 202 20.55 2.65 -14.97
CA THR A 202 21.17 3.93 -15.30
C THR A 202 21.02 4.20 -16.81
N PRO A 203 21.25 5.42 -17.30
CA PRO A 203 21.27 5.69 -18.75
C PRO A 203 22.18 4.74 -19.53
N GLU A 204 23.28 4.28 -18.94
CA GLU A 204 24.17 3.31 -19.57
C GLU A 204 23.51 1.92 -19.68
N THR A 205 22.77 1.48 -18.64
CA THR A 205 21.97 0.23 -18.69
C THR A 205 20.98 0.27 -19.85
N VAL A 206 20.33 1.42 -20.05
CA VAL A 206 19.35 1.63 -21.14
C VAL A 206 20.03 1.54 -22.50
N ARG A 207 21.19 2.20 -22.69
CA ARG A 207 21.96 2.14 -23.96
C ARG A 207 22.39 0.71 -24.30
N GLN A 208 22.80 -0.07 -23.30
CA GLN A 208 23.23 -1.46 -23.50
C GLN A 208 22.04 -2.38 -23.80
N ALA A 209 20.93 -2.21 -23.10
CA ALA A 209 19.73 -3.03 -23.28
C ALA A 209 19.00 -2.76 -24.60
N LYS A 210 19.08 -1.51 -25.12
CA LYS A 210 18.41 -1.06 -26.36
C LYS A 210 16.94 -1.48 -26.43
N PRO A 211 16.10 -1.08 -25.46
CA PRO A 211 14.68 -1.38 -25.50
C PRO A 211 13.97 -0.56 -26.59
N ASP A 212 12.87 -1.07 -27.13
CA ASP A 212 11.97 -0.33 -28.03
C ASP A 212 11.12 0.68 -27.23
N ALA A 213 10.80 0.35 -25.98
CA ALA A 213 10.05 1.21 -25.06
C ALA A 213 10.53 1.04 -23.62
N ALA A 214 10.44 2.10 -22.82
CA ALA A 214 10.77 2.10 -21.40
C ALA A 214 9.57 2.58 -20.55
N ILE A 215 9.21 1.83 -19.52
CA ILE A 215 8.22 2.22 -18.51
C ILE A 215 8.95 2.39 -17.19
N VAL A 216 9.01 3.65 -16.72
CA VAL A 216 9.74 4.04 -15.50
C VAL A 216 8.75 4.10 -14.34
N ALA A 217 8.95 3.24 -13.34
CA ALA A 217 8.09 3.04 -12.18
C ALA A 217 8.90 3.03 -10.86
N VAL A 218 9.89 3.92 -10.77
CA VAL A 218 10.90 3.94 -9.69
C VAL A 218 10.38 4.47 -8.35
N GLY A 219 9.11 4.85 -8.28
CA GLY A 219 8.51 5.43 -7.07
C GLY A 219 8.88 6.90 -6.86
N GLY A 220 8.21 7.54 -5.89
CA GLY A 220 8.43 8.94 -5.55
C GLY A 220 9.63 9.16 -4.62
N LYS A 221 10.07 10.40 -4.52
CA LYS A 221 11.07 10.85 -3.55
C LYS A 221 10.40 11.17 -2.21
N PRO A 222 10.88 10.63 -1.08
CA PRO A 222 10.33 10.97 0.23
C PRO A 222 10.42 12.50 0.49
N LEU A 223 9.33 13.09 0.96
CA LEU A 223 9.33 14.47 1.42
C LEU A 223 10.06 14.53 2.76
N GLY A 224 11.05 15.42 2.83
CA GLY A 224 11.79 15.72 4.05
C GLY A 224 11.11 16.81 4.88
N LEU A 225 11.60 16.97 6.10
CA LEU A 225 11.24 18.07 6.99
C LEU A 225 12.45 18.98 7.19
N ASP A 226 12.29 20.26 6.87
CA ASP A 226 13.36 21.27 7.03
C ASP A 226 13.21 22.02 8.36
N VAL A 227 13.62 21.34 9.43
CA VAL A 227 13.69 21.91 10.78
C VAL A 227 14.94 21.42 11.51
N PRO A 228 15.45 22.18 12.50
CA PRO A 228 16.56 21.72 13.33
C PRO A 228 16.29 20.33 13.93
N GLY A 229 17.23 19.40 13.75
CA GLY A 229 17.17 18.06 14.28
C GLY A 229 16.41 17.03 13.43
N ALA A 230 15.93 17.38 12.23
CA ALA A 230 15.24 16.44 11.33
C ALA A 230 16.17 15.30 10.85
N ASP A 231 17.49 15.48 10.91
CA ASP A 231 18.50 14.46 10.64
C ASP A 231 18.99 13.73 11.91
N GLY A 232 18.27 13.89 13.02
CA GLY A 232 18.62 13.35 14.33
C GLY A 232 18.69 11.82 14.37
N LYS A 233 19.44 11.28 15.33
CA LYS A 233 19.66 9.82 15.47
C LYS A 233 18.39 9.04 15.88
N ASN A 234 17.37 9.71 16.40
CA ASN A 234 16.08 9.16 16.77
C ASN A 234 15.01 9.39 15.69
N VAL A 235 15.37 9.98 14.56
CA VAL A 235 14.46 10.21 13.43
C VAL A 235 14.49 9.02 12.48
N VAL A 236 13.31 8.61 12.02
CA VAL A 236 13.12 7.54 11.03
C VAL A 236 12.11 7.97 9.98
N SER A 237 12.21 7.42 8.78
CA SER A 237 11.27 7.65 7.69
C SER A 237 10.75 6.32 7.14
N SER A 238 9.69 6.36 6.32
CA SER A 238 9.22 5.19 5.58
C SER A 238 10.30 4.63 4.65
N HIS A 239 11.16 5.49 4.12
CA HIS A 239 12.29 5.07 3.28
C HIS A 239 13.32 4.25 4.07
N ASP A 240 13.64 4.62 5.30
CA ASP A 240 14.55 3.86 6.15
C ASP A 240 14.08 2.41 6.37
N PHE A 241 12.77 2.22 6.56
CA PHE A 241 12.19 0.88 6.71
C PHE A 241 12.24 0.09 5.39
N LEU A 242 11.97 0.75 4.26
CA LEU A 242 12.05 0.11 2.95
C LEU A 242 13.49 -0.32 2.63
N GLU A 243 14.48 0.53 2.90
CA GLU A 243 15.90 0.20 2.77
C GLU A 243 16.28 -0.99 3.65
N MET A 244 15.84 -1.01 4.90
CA MET A 244 16.08 -2.13 5.81
C MET A 244 15.47 -3.45 5.28
N ILE A 245 14.24 -3.43 4.75
CA ILE A 245 13.60 -4.58 4.13
C ILE A 245 14.39 -5.05 2.89
N ASN A 246 14.99 -4.13 2.15
CA ASN A 246 15.81 -4.42 0.99
C ASN A 246 17.23 -4.90 1.34
N GLY A 247 17.60 -4.91 2.63
CA GLY A 247 18.91 -5.35 3.09
C GLY A 247 19.97 -4.23 3.06
N HIS A 248 19.54 -3.00 2.82
CA HIS A 248 20.41 -1.84 2.85
C HIS A 248 20.37 -1.20 4.24
N LYS A 249 21.53 -0.75 4.71
CA LYS A 249 21.58 0.04 5.92
C LYS A 249 21.09 1.45 5.62
N PRO A 250 20.01 1.91 6.27
CA PRO A 250 19.53 3.26 6.06
C PRO A 250 20.59 4.32 6.33
N ALA A 251 20.57 5.38 5.54
CA ALA A 251 21.43 6.54 5.75
C ALA A 251 21.01 7.32 7.02
N GLY A 252 21.89 8.18 7.56
CA GLY A 252 21.58 9.07 8.67
C GLY A 252 22.54 8.93 9.85
N LYS A 253 22.50 9.92 10.73
CA LYS A 253 23.36 10.01 11.93
C LYS A 253 22.77 9.15 13.06
N ARG A 254 23.08 7.87 13.07
CA ARG A 254 22.68 6.95 14.14
C ARG A 254 23.90 6.67 15.00
N GLY A 255 23.76 6.71 16.33
CA GLY A 255 24.86 6.30 17.23
C GLY A 255 25.38 4.90 16.88
N ALA A 256 26.63 4.58 17.26
CA ALA A 256 27.31 3.34 16.84
C ALA A 256 26.47 2.06 17.08
N PHE A 257 25.85 1.94 18.25
CA PHE A 257 24.99 0.80 18.60
C PHE A 257 23.74 0.70 17.68
N ASN A 258 23.01 1.79 17.49
CA ASN A 258 21.86 1.79 16.60
C ASN A 258 22.28 1.50 15.15
N SER A 259 23.38 2.07 14.71
CA SER A 259 23.94 1.83 13.38
C SER A 259 24.28 0.35 13.15
N PHE A 260 24.85 -0.31 14.16
CA PHE A 260 25.09 -1.76 14.14
C PHE A 260 23.78 -2.56 14.09
N MET A 261 22.81 -2.24 14.95
CA MET A 261 21.52 -2.92 15.00
C MET A 261 20.74 -2.77 13.69
N TRP A 262 20.71 -1.59 13.09
CA TRP A 262 20.07 -1.38 11.79
C TRP A 262 20.78 -2.18 10.68
N GLY A 263 22.12 -2.24 10.68
CA GLY A 263 22.87 -3.06 9.73
C GLY A 263 22.61 -4.56 9.89
N ALA A 264 22.61 -5.05 11.13
CA ALA A 264 22.28 -6.45 11.43
C ALA A 264 20.84 -6.81 11.05
N GLY A 265 19.87 -5.93 11.38
CA GLY A 265 18.47 -6.09 11.02
C GLY A 265 18.26 -6.08 9.49
N SER A 266 18.94 -5.19 8.78
CA SER A 266 18.89 -5.15 7.31
C SER A 266 19.44 -6.44 6.70
N LEU A 267 20.58 -6.92 7.18
CA LEU A 267 21.16 -8.18 6.71
C LEU A 267 20.21 -9.37 6.99
N PHE A 268 19.65 -9.42 8.18
CA PHE A 268 18.71 -10.47 8.56
C PHE A 268 17.44 -10.45 7.69
N LEU A 269 16.82 -9.28 7.51
CA LEU A 269 15.63 -9.13 6.67
C LEU A 269 15.94 -9.39 5.20
N SER A 270 17.16 -9.10 4.74
CA SER A 270 17.56 -9.44 3.36
C SER A 270 17.49 -10.93 3.07
N MET A 271 17.65 -11.78 4.08
CA MET A 271 17.62 -13.25 3.95
C MET A 271 16.25 -13.84 4.29
N TYR A 272 15.60 -13.35 5.32
CA TYR A 272 14.43 -13.99 5.93
C TYR A 272 13.14 -13.15 5.93
N TYR A 273 13.09 -12.09 5.14
CA TYR A 273 11.91 -11.23 5.11
C TYR A 273 10.66 -11.99 4.61
N THR A 274 9.62 -12.01 5.45
CA THR A 274 8.22 -12.16 5.06
C THR A 274 7.42 -11.08 5.78
N PRO A 275 6.31 -10.58 5.19
CA PRO A 275 5.48 -9.57 5.86
C PRO A 275 4.97 -10.02 7.22
N SER A 276 4.50 -11.26 7.33
CA SER A 276 4.02 -11.86 8.58
C SER A 276 5.12 -11.94 9.66
N PHE A 277 6.34 -12.32 9.28
CA PHE A 277 7.47 -12.31 10.21
C PHE A 277 7.79 -10.89 10.69
N ALA A 278 7.88 -9.92 9.77
CA ALA A 278 8.17 -8.53 10.12
C ALA A 278 7.08 -7.93 11.02
N ARG A 279 5.80 -8.27 10.79
CA ARG A 279 4.67 -7.90 11.65
C ARG A 279 4.85 -8.45 13.06
N THR A 280 5.10 -9.76 13.21
CA THR A 280 5.34 -10.40 14.51
C THR A 280 6.52 -9.78 15.26
N MET A 281 7.60 -9.45 14.56
CA MET A 281 8.76 -8.79 15.15
C MET A 281 8.41 -7.37 15.64
N THR A 282 7.63 -6.62 14.89
CA THR A 282 7.18 -5.27 15.29
C THR A 282 6.26 -5.32 16.51
N GLU A 283 5.42 -6.34 16.62
CA GLU A 283 4.56 -6.55 17.79
C GLU A 283 5.35 -6.88 19.06
N LYS A 284 6.34 -7.76 18.94
CA LYS A 284 7.07 -8.32 20.10
C LYS A 284 8.30 -7.53 20.51
N SER A 285 8.86 -6.68 19.63
CA SER A 285 10.09 -5.95 19.87
C SER A 285 9.87 -4.44 19.93
N PRO A 286 10.49 -3.74 20.90
CA PRO A 286 10.51 -2.28 20.90
C PRO A 286 11.53 -1.70 19.89
N TRP A 287 12.23 -2.54 19.15
CA TRP A 287 13.19 -2.13 18.11
C TRP A 287 12.62 -2.52 16.74
N PRO A 288 12.78 -1.69 15.67
CA PRO A 288 13.57 -0.44 15.60
C PRO A 288 12.79 0.81 16.06
N ILE A 289 11.57 0.68 16.52
CA ILE A 289 10.69 1.77 16.96
C ILE A 289 10.52 1.68 18.46
N SER A 290 10.82 2.75 19.19
CA SER A 290 10.69 2.80 20.65
C SER A 290 9.21 2.70 21.11
N ARG A 291 9.00 2.64 22.43
CA ARG A 291 7.66 2.65 23.00
C ARG A 291 6.97 4.01 22.93
N ASN A 292 7.73 5.11 22.80
CA ASN A 292 7.20 6.48 22.71
C ASN A 292 7.54 7.03 21.33
N VAL A 293 6.53 7.27 20.51
CA VAL A 293 6.65 7.64 19.10
C VAL A 293 5.92 8.96 18.83
N ALA A 294 6.60 9.90 18.19
CA ALA A 294 5.95 11.03 17.54
C ALA A 294 5.94 10.81 16.01
N ILE A 295 4.80 10.97 15.39
CA ILE A 295 4.58 10.83 13.95
C ILE A 295 4.33 12.22 13.38
N ILE A 296 5.20 12.68 12.50
CA ILE A 296 5.08 13.97 11.83
C ILE A 296 4.48 13.75 10.44
N GLY A 297 3.25 14.25 10.26
CA GLY A 297 2.40 14.03 9.09
C GLY A 297 1.28 13.04 9.41
N GLY A 298 0.08 13.58 9.61
CA GLY A 298 -1.15 12.83 9.93
C GLY A 298 -1.97 12.45 8.69
N GLY A 299 -1.35 12.35 7.51
CA GLY A 299 -1.96 11.78 6.31
C GLY A 299 -2.11 10.25 6.39
N LEU A 300 -2.52 9.61 5.27
CA LEU A 300 -2.73 8.15 5.21
C LEU A 300 -1.52 7.34 5.71
N PRO A 301 -0.27 7.61 5.29
CA PRO A 301 0.89 6.86 5.78
C PRO A 301 1.11 7.01 7.28
N GLY A 302 0.95 8.24 7.79
CA GLY A 302 1.09 8.51 9.23
C GLY A 302 -0.02 7.87 10.07
N CYS A 303 -1.24 7.84 9.55
CA CYS A 303 -2.36 7.16 10.19
C CYS A 303 -2.20 5.64 10.20
N GLU A 304 -1.72 5.03 9.10
CA GLU A 304 -1.46 3.58 9.06
C GLU A 304 -0.34 3.18 10.02
N PHE A 305 0.72 3.97 10.07
CA PHE A 305 1.80 3.75 11.03
C PHE A 305 1.34 3.99 12.47
N GLY A 306 0.54 5.03 12.71
CA GLY A 306 -0.08 5.31 14.01
C GLY A 306 -0.98 4.17 14.49
N HIS A 307 -1.74 3.56 13.58
CA HIS A 307 -2.58 2.40 13.90
C HIS A 307 -1.73 1.19 14.33
N LEU A 308 -0.65 0.89 13.61
CA LEU A 308 0.29 -0.15 14.03
C LEU A 308 0.89 0.14 15.41
N CYS A 309 1.30 1.38 15.66
CA CYS A 309 1.83 1.79 16.96
C CYS A 309 0.79 1.63 18.08
N MET A 310 -0.46 2.01 17.82
CA MET A 310 -1.60 1.84 18.73
C MET A 310 -1.81 0.36 19.09
N GLU A 311 -1.95 -0.52 18.07
CA GLU A 311 -2.20 -1.95 18.27
C GLU A 311 -1.05 -2.66 19.00
N THR A 312 0.17 -2.17 18.83
CA THR A 312 1.36 -2.72 19.50
C THR A 312 1.66 -2.07 20.87
N GLY A 313 0.72 -1.29 21.41
CA GLY A 313 0.79 -0.71 22.76
C GLY A 313 1.85 0.40 22.91
N ARG A 314 2.21 1.09 21.83
CA ARG A 314 3.13 2.23 21.86
C ARG A 314 2.37 3.51 22.15
N THR A 315 2.92 4.34 23.06
CA THR A 315 2.42 5.71 23.24
C THR A 315 2.77 6.53 21.99
N THR A 316 1.76 7.07 21.34
CA THR A 316 1.86 7.64 19.99
C THR A 316 1.26 9.04 19.95
N ALA A 317 2.03 10.00 19.48
CA ALA A 317 1.58 11.35 19.16
C ALA A 317 1.55 11.52 17.63
N ILE A 318 0.39 11.85 17.06
CA ILE A 318 0.23 12.14 15.62
C ILE A 318 0.13 13.65 15.43
N ILE A 319 1.13 14.24 14.81
CA ILE A 319 1.27 15.69 14.62
C ILE A 319 0.92 16.02 13.17
N GLU A 320 -0.06 16.90 12.98
CA GLU A 320 -0.53 17.30 11.65
C GLU A 320 -0.72 18.82 11.57
N GLU A 321 -0.11 19.45 10.58
CA GLU A 321 -0.22 20.91 10.37
C GLU A 321 -1.61 21.32 9.89
N ARG A 322 -2.28 20.45 9.16
CA ARG A 322 -3.64 20.70 8.68
C ARG A 322 -4.67 20.55 9.79
N LYS A 323 -5.86 21.08 9.54
CA LYS A 323 -7.01 21.07 10.47
C LYS A 323 -7.46 19.64 10.89
N LYS A 324 -7.11 18.61 10.11
CA LYS A 324 -7.63 17.26 10.34
C LYS A 324 -6.55 16.21 10.14
N VAL A 325 -6.32 15.38 11.13
CA VAL A 325 -5.61 14.09 10.97
C VAL A 325 -6.44 13.19 10.05
N GLY A 326 -5.79 12.42 9.19
CA GLY A 326 -6.44 11.58 8.19
C GLY A 326 -7.14 12.37 7.08
N PHE A 327 -6.62 13.55 6.71
CA PHE A 327 -7.24 14.44 5.72
C PHE A 327 -7.39 13.80 4.32
N ASP A 328 -6.52 12.88 3.97
CA ASP A 328 -6.46 12.13 2.71
C ASP A 328 -6.86 10.65 2.85
N VAL A 329 -7.19 10.18 4.05
CA VAL A 329 -7.78 8.86 4.27
C VAL A 329 -9.16 8.79 3.63
N GLY A 330 -9.48 7.70 2.93
CA GLY A 330 -10.79 7.52 2.30
C GLY A 330 -11.94 7.60 3.29
N GLY A 331 -13.06 8.18 2.84
CA GLY A 331 -14.21 8.45 3.70
C GLY A 331 -14.74 7.21 4.43
N SER A 332 -14.69 6.06 3.77
CA SER A 332 -15.14 4.79 4.34
C SER A 332 -14.30 4.29 5.52
N ASP A 333 -12.96 4.44 5.43
CA ASP A 333 -12.05 3.98 6.47
C ASP A 333 -11.80 5.04 7.55
N ARG A 334 -11.88 6.32 7.18
CA ARG A 334 -11.47 7.43 8.02
C ARG A 334 -12.24 7.50 9.32
N PHE A 335 -13.57 7.33 9.27
CA PHE A 335 -14.40 7.43 10.48
C PHE A 335 -13.97 6.39 11.52
N GLY A 336 -13.85 5.12 11.11
CA GLY A 336 -13.43 4.05 12.00
C GLY A 336 -12.02 4.27 12.56
N LEU A 337 -11.07 4.65 11.71
CA LEU A 337 -9.68 4.87 12.10
C LEU A 337 -9.52 6.05 13.08
N ILE A 338 -10.15 7.19 12.81
CA ILE A 338 -10.09 8.34 13.72
C ILE A 338 -10.85 8.07 15.02
N SER A 339 -11.94 7.31 14.96
CA SER A 339 -12.66 6.89 16.18
C SER A 339 -11.81 5.95 17.04
N SER A 340 -11.08 5.00 16.45
CA SER A 340 -10.17 4.14 17.20
C SER A 340 -9.05 4.93 17.88
N PHE A 341 -8.46 5.92 17.19
CA PHE A 341 -7.46 6.80 17.82
C PHE A 341 -8.01 7.62 19.00
N LYS A 342 -9.25 8.11 18.90
CA LYS A 342 -9.90 8.88 19.98
C LYS A 342 -10.25 8.02 21.20
N GLN A 343 -10.47 6.73 21.01
CA GLN A 343 -10.82 5.79 22.08
C GLN A 343 -9.59 5.16 22.72
N ALA A 344 -8.45 5.17 22.03
CA ALA A 344 -7.21 4.59 22.51
C ALA A 344 -6.55 5.50 23.55
N GLU A 345 -6.23 4.96 24.73
CA GLU A 345 -5.54 5.68 25.79
C GLU A 345 -4.06 5.99 25.47
N ASN A 346 -3.50 5.30 24.48
CA ASN A 346 -2.10 5.41 24.10
C ASN A 346 -1.87 6.22 22.82
N VAL A 347 -2.90 6.92 22.29
CA VAL A 347 -2.78 7.75 21.09
C VAL A 347 -3.29 9.16 21.36
N GLU A 348 -2.47 10.15 21.02
CA GLU A 348 -2.85 11.56 21.02
C GLU A 348 -2.71 12.16 19.61
N MET A 349 -3.66 12.99 19.23
CA MET A 349 -3.67 13.67 17.94
C MET A 349 -3.53 15.17 18.11
N TYR A 350 -2.56 15.76 17.41
CA TYR A 350 -2.26 17.19 17.43
C TYR A 350 -2.51 17.81 16.05
N PRO A 351 -3.78 18.11 15.68
CA PRO A 351 -4.09 18.86 14.46
C PRO A 351 -3.69 20.33 14.61
N LEU A 352 -3.58 21.06 13.49
CA LEU A 352 -3.16 22.46 13.42
C LEU A 352 -1.81 22.72 14.13
N THR A 353 -0.91 21.73 14.08
CA THR A 353 0.34 21.76 14.84
C THR A 353 1.53 21.66 13.89
N ARG A 354 2.31 22.73 13.83
CA ARG A 354 3.52 22.84 13.01
C ARG A 354 4.75 22.54 13.86
N VAL A 355 5.55 21.59 13.42
CA VAL A 355 6.82 21.24 14.05
C VAL A 355 7.85 22.35 13.83
N THR A 356 8.59 22.73 14.86
CA THR A 356 9.62 23.76 14.82
C THR A 356 11.03 23.21 15.05
N ALA A 357 11.17 22.12 15.79
CA ALA A 357 12.45 21.43 15.99
C ALA A 357 12.24 19.98 16.48
N ILE A 358 13.21 19.12 16.21
CA ILE A 358 13.29 17.77 16.76
C ILE A 358 14.50 17.71 17.68
N THR A 359 14.35 17.09 18.85
CA THR A 359 15.42 16.85 19.82
C THR A 359 15.52 15.36 20.15
N GLU A 360 16.54 14.92 20.88
CA GLU A 360 16.65 13.53 21.34
C GLU A 360 15.55 13.12 22.34
N GLU A 361 14.86 14.10 22.93
CA GLU A 361 13.83 13.88 23.95
C GLU A 361 12.39 13.98 23.38
N GLY A 362 12.23 14.57 22.19
CA GLY A 362 10.92 14.77 21.56
C GLY A 362 10.89 15.86 20.50
N VAL A 363 9.69 16.36 20.26
CA VAL A 363 9.37 17.32 19.20
C VAL A 363 8.91 18.64 19.83
N ARG A 364 9.49 19.76 19.37
CA ARG A 364 8.97 21.10 19.63
C ARG A 364 8.04 21.49 18.52
N ALA A 365 6.88 22.02 18.86
CA ALA A 365 5.87 22.41 17.90
C ALA A 365 5.09 23.63 18.37
N VAL A 366 4.36 24.24 17.44
CA VAL A 366 3.42 25.32 17.69
C VAL A 366 2.05 24.88 17.20
N GLN A 367 1.07 24.86 18.10
CA GLN A 367 -0.31 24.57 17.77
C GLN A 367 -1.12 25.85 17.67
N THR A 368 -1.83 26.03 16.57
CA THR A 368 -2.77 27.12 16.40
C THR A 368 -4.09 26.79 17.09
N THR A 369 -4.44 27.57 18.11
CA THR A 369 -5.69 27.47 18.86
C THR A 369 -6.58 28.71 18.62
N PRO A 370 -7.87 28.67 18.99
CA PRO A 370 -8.73 29.87 18.91
C PRO A 370 -8.23 31.06 19.75
N GLU A 371 -7.46 30.76 20.80
CA GLU A 371 -6.89 31.77 21.72
C GLU A 371 -5.52 32.30 21.25
N GLY A 372 -4.95 31.74 20.19
CA GLY A 372 -3.65 32.08 19.63
C GLY A 372 -2.71 30.88 19.53
N ASP A 373 -1.49 31.13 19.12
CA ASP A 373 -0.47 30.09 18.98
C ASP A 373 0.08 29.64 20.35
N MET A 374 0.14 28.32 20.56
CA MET A 374 0.61 27.70 21.78
C MET A 374 1.86 26.84 21.49
N GLU A 375 2.95 27.11 22.22
CA GLU A 375 4.15 26.26 22.14
C GLU A 375 3.91 24.94 22.86
N LEU A 376 4.33 23.83 22.22
CA LEU A 376 4.23 22.48 22.73
C LEU A 376 5.57 21.79 22.73
N PHE A 377 5.79 20.95 23.73
CA PHE A 377 6.82 19.93 23.71
C PHE A 377 6.16 18.54 23.82
N ILE A 378 6.37 17.72 22.82
CA ILE A 378 5.79 16.38 22.69
C ILE A 378 6.90 15.36 22.93
N PRO A 379 6.95 14.66 24.08
CA PRO A 379 7.99 13.70 24.39
C PRO A 379 7.96 12.51 23.45
N ALA A 380 9.11 12.15 22.87
CA ALA A 380 9.24 10.97 22.01
C ALA A 380 10.68 10.49 21.96
N LYS A 381 10.86 9.16 21.94
CA LYS A 381 12.17 8.52 21.75
C LYS A 381 12.41 8.10 20.30
N THR A 382 11.36 7.98 19.52
CA THR A 382 11.41 7.82 18.06
C THR A 382 10.52 8.89 17.42
N VAL A 383 11.03 9.57 16.41
CA VAL A 383 10.28 10.54 15.60
C VAL A 383 10.18 9.99 14.18
N ALA A 384 8.98 9.70 13.72
CA ALA A 384 8.73 9.19 12.38
C ALA A 384 8.25 10.31 11.47
N ILE A 385 8.94 10.51 10.34
CA ILE A 385 8.53 11.48 9.30
C ILE A 385 7.73 10.75 8.23
N THR A 386 6.45 11.13 8.06
CA THR A 386 5.48 10.51 7.15
C THR A 386 4.77 11.55 6.28
N LEU A 387 5.51 12.53 5.76
CA LEU A 387 4.98 13.67 5.00
C LEU A 387 4.50 13.32 3.58
N GLY A 388 4.74 12.08 3.12
CA GLY A 388 4.38 11.63 1.78
C GLY A 388 5.56 11.66 0.81
N LEU A 389 5.23 11.68 -0.48
CA LEU A 389 6.20 11.59 -1.58
C LEU A 389 6.07 12.77 -2.52
N ALA A 390 7.16 13.15 -3.17
CA ALA A 390 7.21 14.00 -4.35
C ALA A 390 7.45 13.16 -5.61
N GLU A 391 7.15 13.71 -6.76
CA GLU A 391 7.46 13.15 -8.08
C GLU A 391 8.96 12.89 -8.25
N ASN A 392 9.32 11.92 -9.12
CA ASN A 392 10.71 11.53 -9.36
C ASN A 392 10.92 11.27 -10.86
N HIS A 393 11.04 12.32 -11.63
CA HIS A 393 11.17 12.26 -13.08
C HIS A 393 12.59 12.01 -13.58
N ASP A 394 13.62 12.04 -12.70
CA ASP A 394 15.04 12.08 -13.07
C ASP A 394 15.43 10.98 -14.07
N LEU A 395 15.06 9.73 -13.80
CA LEU A 395 15.38 8.62 -14.69
C LEU A 395 14.57 8.67 -15.98
N GLY A 396 13.30 9.05 -15.92
CA GLY A 396 12.44 9.18 -17.09
C GLY A 396 12.99 10.21 -18.07
N GLU A 397 13.36 11.39 -17.59
CA GLU A 397 13.98 12.44 -18.40
C GLU A 397 15.32 11.97 -19.00
N ALA A 398 16.13 11.24 -18.24
CA ALA A 398 17.37 10.68 -18.73
C ALA A 398 17.19 9.55 -19.79
N CYS A 399 16.03 8.90 -19.81
CA CYS A 399 15.70 7.88 -20.79
C CYS A 399 15.20 8.46 -22.14
N LYS A 400 14.51 9.62 -22.13
CA LYS A 400 13.92 10.23 -23.36
C LYS A 400 14.86 10.35 -24.56
N PRO A 401 16.13 10.76 -24.40
CA PRO A 401 17.05 10.82 -25.53
C PRO A 401 17.59 9.46 -26.00
N LEU A 402 17.26 8.37 -25.31
CA LEU A 402 17.81 7.04 -25.54
C LEU A 402 16.78 6.04 -26.06
N VAL A 403 15.49 6.30 -25.85
CA VAL A 403 14.38 5.41 -26.20
C VAL A 403 13.24 6.24 -26.76
N ASP A 404 12.67 5.83 -27.88
CA ASP A 404 11.62 6.59 -28.56
C ASP A 404 10.31 6.70 -27.76
N GLU A 405 9.98 5.65 -26.97
CA GLU A 405 8.76 5.59 -26.18
C GLU A 405 9.12 5.45 -24.71
N VAL A 406 8.90 6.51 -23.92
CA VAL A 406 9.14 6.54 -22.47
C VAL A 406 7.88 6.95 -21.74
N TYR A 407 7.45 6.11 -20.78
CA TYR A 407 6.30 6.31 -19.94
C TYR A 407 6.73 6.37 -18.47
N LEU A 408 6.34 7.40 -17.73
CA LEU A 408 6.48 7.45 -16.28
C LEU A 408 5.15 7.01 -15.65
N VAL A 409 5.21 6.16 -14.61
CA VAL A 409 4.01 5.59 -13.99
C VAL A 409 4.14 5.42 -12.46
N GLY A 410 3.04 5.54 -11.75
CA GLY A 410 3.00 5.46 -10.29
C GLY A 410 3.58 6.71 -9.63
N ASP A 411 4.09 6.55 -8.41
CA ASP A 411 4.51 7.69 -7.59
C ASP A 411 5.66 8.52 -8.16
N CYS A 412 6.42 7.99 -9.13
CA CYS A 412 7.43 8.80 -9.81
C CYS A 412 6.81 9.85 -10.74
N GLU A 413 5.64 9.59 -11.31
CA GLU A 413 4.90 10.53 -12.13
C GLU A 413 3.95 11.38 -11.28
N THR A 414 3.10 10.73 -10.48
CA THR A 414 2.16 11.38 -9.59
C THR A 414 1.94 10.52 -8.35
N PRO A 415 2.40 10.95 -7.17
CA PRO A 415 2.19 10.22 -5.93
C PRO A 415 0.71 9.96 -5.65
N GLY A 416 0.39 8.69 -5.35
CA GLY A 416 -0.99 8.25 -5.20
C GLY A 416 -1.15 7.00 -4.34
N ARG A 417 -2.27 6.31 -4.52
CA ARG A 417 -2.58 5.05 -3.84
C ARG A 417 -2.24 3.86 -4.73
N ILE A 418 -2.28 2.66 -4.17
CA ILE A 418 -2.08 1.39 -4.91
C ILE A 418 -2.98 1.34 -6.16
N ALA A 419 -4.24 1.80 -6.07
CA ALA A 419 -5.18 1.82 -7.19
C ALA A 419 -4.72 2.72 -8.35
N ASP A 420 -4.16 3.88 -8.03
CA ASP A 420 -3.65 4.83 -9.02
C ASP A 420 -2.41 4.24 -9.72
N ALA A 421 -1.46 3.73 -8.95
CA ALA A 421 -0.26 3.06 -9.46
C ALA A 421 -0.59 1.85 -10.35
N THR A 422 -1.51 0.99 -9.90
CA THR A 422 -1.98 -0.20 -10.64
C THR A 422 -2.58 0.21 -11.99
N LYS A 423 -3.44 1.24 -12.00
CA LYS A 423 -4.10 1.76 -13.22
C LYS A 423 -3.13 2.41 -14.18
N MET A 424 -2.20 3.23 -13.68
CA MET A 424 -1.19 3.91 -14.51
C MET A 424 -0.29 2.90 -15.22
N GLY A 425 0.20 1.88 -14.51
CA GLY A 425 1.02 0.82 -15.11
C GLY A 425 0.29 0.07 -16.21
N TYR A 426 -0.98 -0.27 -15.99
CA TYR A 426 -1.83 -0.91 -16.99
C TYR A 426 -1.99 -0.04 -18.25
N ARG A 427 -2.38 1.23 -18.09
CA ARG A 427 -2.61 2.15 -19.21
C ARG A 427 -1.35 2.39 -20.05
N ALA A 428 -0.20 2.57 -19.41
CA ALA A 428 1.07 2.74 -20.12
C ALA A 428 1.40 1.52 -20.98
N ALA A 429 1.18 0.31 -20.46
CA ALA A 429 1.40 -0.90 -21.25
C ALA A 429 0.34 -1.13 -22.32
N CYS A 430 -0.88 -0.62 -22.17
CA CYS A 430 -1.90 -0.63 -23.22
C CYS A 430 -1.56 0.33 -24.36
N ALA A 431 -0.81 1.40 -24.11
CA ALA A 431 -0.40 2.37 -25.11
C ALA A 431 0.78 1.89 -26.00
N LEU A 432 1.50 0.82 -25.61
CA LEU A 432 2.59 0.22 -26.39
C LEU A 432 2.07 -0.38 -27.71
#